data_12c041668f230a372c313efdec9ab54f
#
_entry.id   12c041668f230a372c313efdec9ab54f
#
_cell.length_a   1.000
_cell.length_b   1.000
_cell.length_c   1.000
_cell.angle_alpha   90.00
_cell.angle_beta   90.00
_cell.angle_gamma   90.00
#
_symmetry.space_group_name_H-M   'P 1'
#
loop_
_entity.id
_entity.type
_entity.pdbx_description
1 polymer ?
#
loop_
_entity_poly.entity_id
_entity_poly.type
_entity_poly.pdbx_seq_one_letter_code
_entity_poly.pdbx_strand_id
1 'polypeptide(L)'
;LRSTNDWKNAFSNIKTTMLLFCFIEILDRLYDDKEADKIIYDDLISSLLLINKSSKGINEIFYWFLFRSLKRAGYDLSEADDHPIFRGKTKDEIEVFKTLVKKINGVNSPEKILKTKQVFYQLKPFVPGAISAHIGSLESVSVTKEIFFN
;
A
#
# COMPACT_ATOMS: atom_id res chain seq x y z
N LEU A 1 -22.90 -8.54 17.31
CA LEU A 1 -21.68 -9.09 16.79
C LEU A 1 -20.65 -8.00 16.59
N ARG A 2 -19.49 -8.19 17.19
CA ARG A 2 -18.39 -7.24 17.15
C ARG A 2 -17.97 -6.86 15.73
N SER A 3 -17.89 -7.83 14.85
CA SER A 3 -17.45 -7.65 13.48
C SER A 3 -18.31 -6.64 12.72
N THR A 4 -19.62 -6.62 12.97
CA THR A 4 -20.55 -5.72 12.29
C THR A 4 -20.27 -4.25 12.64
N ASN A 5 -20.01 -3.95 13.92
CA ASN A 5 -19.71 -2.60 14.36
C ASN A 5 -18.35 -2.14 13.88
N ASP A 6 -17.36 -3.03 13.85
CA ASP A 6 -16.01 -2.73 13.39
C ASP A 6 -16.00 -2.32 11.91
N TRP A 7 -16.71 -3.06 11.07
CA TRP A 7 -16.83 -2.73 9.65
C TRP A 7 -17.61 -1.45 9.41
N LYS A 8 -18.60 -1.17 10.23
CA LYS A 8 -19.43 0.02 10.14
C LYS A 8 -18.58 1.30 10.30
N ASN A 9 -17.63 1.30 11.23
CA ASN A 9 -16.75 2.43 11.44
C ASN A 9 -15.80 2.65 10.26
N ALA A 10 -15.30 1.59 9.65
CA ALA A 10 -14.44 1.67 8.48
C ALA A 10 -15.12 2.37 7.31
N PHE A 11 -16.43 2.18 7.14
CA PHE A 11 -17.20 2.79 6.07
C PHE A 11 -17.75 4.17 6.40
N SER A 12 -17.69 4.61 7.66
CA SER A 12 -18.22 5.90 8.08
C SER A 12 -17.33 7.08 7.69
N ASN A 13 -16.03 6.83 7.43
CA ASN A 13 -15.06 7.85 7.06
C ASN A 13 -14.76 7.74 5.55
N ILE A 14 -14.92 8.86 4.84
CA ILE A 14 -14.72 8.87 3.38
C ILE A 14 -13.29 8.48 2.97
N LYS A 15 -12.29 8.87 3.75
CA LYS A 15 -10.89 8.52 3.47
C LYS A 15 -10.66 7.02 3.60
N THR A 16 -11.18 6.41 4.65
CA THR A 16 -11.04 4.96 4.86
C THR A 16 -11.81 4.18 3.81
N THR A 17 -12.98 4.67 3.41
CA THR A 17 -13.76 4.04 2.34
C THR A 17 -13.03 4.10 1.00
N MET A 18 -12.46 5.24 0.66
CA MET A 18 -11.67 5.38 -0.58
C MET A 18 -10.44 4.48 -0.57
N LEU A 19 -9.79 4.37 0.58
CA LEU A 19 -8.62 3.50 0.74
C LEU A 19 -9.00 2.03 0.59
N LEU A 20 -10.14 1.64 1.13
CA LEU A 20 -10.67 0.29 0.96
C LEU A 20 -10.90 -0.04 -0.51
N PHE A 21 -11.56 0.85 -1.25
CA PHE A 21 -11.77 0.65 -2.69
C PHE A 21 -10.44 0.55 -3.43
N CYS A 22 -9.46 1.37 -3.04
CA CYS A 22 -8.13 1.33 -3.63
C CYS A 22 -7.46 -0.03 -3.39
N PHE A 23 -7.53 -0.56 -2.17
CA PHE A 23 -6.99 -1.87 -1.84
C PHE A 23 -7.64 -2.98 -2.68
N ILE A 24 -8.95 -2.97 -2.78
CA ILE A 24 -9.71 -3.97 -3.53
C ILE A 24 -9.32 -3.89 -5.01
N GLU A 25 -9.25 -2.70 -5.56
CA GLU A 25 -8.89 -2.50 -6.97
C GLU A 25 -7.46 -2.93 -7.26
N ILE A 26 -6.52 -2.66 -6.36
CA ILE A 26 -5.14 -3.13 -6.47
C ILE A 26 -5.10 -4.65 -6.55
N LEU A 27 -5.81 -5.34 -5.66
CA LEU A 27 -5.85 -6.80 -5.66
C LEU A 27 -6.48 -7.34 -6.92
N ASP A 28 -7.58 -6.76 -7.36
CA ASP A 28 -8.28 -7.19 -8.56
C ASP A 28 -7.36 -7.11 -9.78
N ARG A 29 -6.61 -6.01 -9.90
CA ARG A 29 -5.71 -5.80 -11.04
C ARG A 29 -4.44 -6.62 -10.99
N LEU A 30 -3.87 -6.81 -9.79
CA LEU A 30 -2.66 -7.63 -9.65
C LEU A 30 -2.90 -9.11 -9.84
N TYR A 31 -4.09 -9.58 -9.48
CA TYR A 31 -4.42 -11.01 -9.47
C TYR A 31 -5.56 -11.37 -10.40
N ASP A 32 -5.78 -10.58 -11.46
CA ASP A 32 -6.86 -10.77 -12.42
C ASP A 32 -6.84 -12.18 -13.03
N ASP A 33 -5.65 -12.65 -13.44
CA ASP A 33 -5.46 -13.98 -14.03
C ASP A 33 -4.93 -15.01 -13.04
N LYS A 34 -4.87 -14.68 -11.75
CA LYS A 34 -4.28 -15.54 -10.72
C LYS A 34 -5.11 -15.48 -9.46
N GLU A 35 -5.13 -16.58 -8.73
CA GLU A 35 -5.69 -16.59 -7.38
C GLU A 35 -4.74 -15.85 -6.43
N ALA A 36 -5.26 -14.85 -5.71
CA ALA A 36 -4.48 -14.16 -4.68
C ALA A 36 -4.19 -15.15 -3.56
N ASP A 37 -2.97 -15.14 -3.05
CA ASP A 37 -2.59 -16.08 -2.00
C ASP A 37 -3.15 -15.65 -0.63
N LYS A 38 -3.16 -16.60 0.29
CA LYS A 38 -3.69 -16.39 1.63
C LYS A 38 -2.99 -15.26 2.37
N ILE A 39 -1.68 -15.09 2.15
CA ILE A 39 -0.90 -14.05 2.82
C ILE A 39 -1.44 -12.67 2.46
N ILE A 40 -1.78 -12.44 1.20
CA ILE A 40 -2.31 -11.15 0.75
C ILE A 40 -3.72 -10.91 1.30
N TYR A 41 -4.55 -11.93 1.37
CA TYR A 41 -5.86 -11.80 2.02
C TYR A 41 -5.71 -11.46 3.50
N ASP A 42 -4.78 -12.11 4.20
CA ASP A 42 -4.51 -11.80 5.61
C ASP A 42 -3.98 -10.38 5.77
N ASP A 43 -3.14 -9.92 4.85
CA ASP A 43 -2.65 -8.53 4.84
C ASP A 43 -3.79 -7.54 4.65
N LEU A 44 -4.73 -7.83 3.74
CA LEU A 44 -5.90 -6.99 3.51
C LEU A 44 -6.75 -6.88 4.77
N ILE A 45 -7.08 -8.01 5.38
CA ILE A 45 -7.92 -8.04 6.59
C ILE A 45 -7.23 -7.30 7.73
N SER A 46 -5.94 -7.55 7.95
CA SER A 46 -5.17 -6.88 9.01
C SER A 46 -5.14 -5.36 8.80
N SER A 47 -4.97 -4.92 7.55
CA SER A 47 -4.96 -3.50 7.22
C SER A 47 -6.32 -2.85 7.50
N LEU A 48 -7.40 -3.50 7.09
CA LEU A 48 -8.75 -2.97 7.29
C LEU A 48 -9.12 -2.89 8.76
N LEU A 49 -8.76 -3.91 9.53
CA LEU A 49 -9.02 -3.90 10.98
C LEU A 49 -8.26 -2.77 11.68
N LEU A 50 -7.03 -2.54 11.26
CA LEU A 50 -6.22 -1.47 11.86
C LEU A 50 -6.74 -0.08 11.48
N ILE A 51 -7.13 0.12 10.23
CA ILE A 51 -7.73 1.37 9.76
C ILE A 51 -9.03 1.66 10.54
N ASN A 52 -9.80 0.62 10.83
CA ASN A 52 -11.02 0.75 11.60
C ASN A 52 -10.76 1.21 13.04
N LYS A 53 -9.65 0.79 13.64
CA LYS A 53 -9.31 1.15 15.02
C LYS A 53 -8.79 2.57 15.17
N SER A 54 -8.11 3.09 14.14
CA SER A 54 -7.45 4.38 14.22
C SER A 54 -7.29 4.99 12.84
N SER A 55 -7.54 6.29 12.73
CA SER A 55 -7.29 7.03 11.50
C SER A 55 -5.83 7.43 11.33
N LYS A 56 -4.98 7.13 12.31
CA LYS A 56 -3.55 7.46 12.27
C LYS A 56 -2.79 6.42 11.46
N GLY A 57 -1.80 6.88 10.72
CA GLY A 57 -0.91 5.99 9.98
C GLY A 57 -1.53 5.35 8.74
N ILE A 58 -2.59 5.93 8.20
CA ILE A 58 -3.28 5.40 7.01
C ILE A 58 -2.32 5.29 5.83
N ASN A 59 -1.47 6.30 5.63
CA ASN A 59 -0.51 6.29 4.52
C ASN A 59 0.50 5.14 4.67
N GLU A 60 1.00 4.93 5.88
CA GLU A 60 1.95 3.86 6.18
C GLU A 60 1.32 2.48 5.97
N ILE A 61 0.07 2.31 6.36
CA ILE A 61 -0.67 1.07 6.12
C ILE A 61 -0.84 0.84 4.62
N PHE A 62 -1.15 1.89 3.88
CA PHE A 62 -1.28 1.82 2.43
C PHE A 62 0.05 1.43 1.76
N TYR A 63 1.16 2.05 2.14
CA TYR A 63 2.47 1.70 1.60
C TYR A 63 2.82 0.25 1.91
N TRP A 64 2.58 -0.20 3.14
CA TRP A 64 2.83 -1.58 3.54
C TRP A 64 2.04 -2.56 2.67
N PHE A 65 0.76 -2.30 2.50
CA PHE A 65 -0.11 -3.16 1.68
C PHE A 65 0.32 -3.15 0.21
N LEU A 66 0.56 -1.97 -0.35
CA LEU A 66 0.93 -1.82 -1.75
C LEU A 66 2.21 -2.57 -2.10
N PHE A 67 3.29 -2.29 -1.38
CA PHE A 67 4.59 -2.86 -1.73
C PHE A 67 4.67 -4.35 -1.43
N ARG A 68 4.00 -4.82 -0.41
CA ARG A 68 3.91 -6.27 -0.14
C ARG A 68 3.08 -6.98 -1.23
N SER A 69 1.99 -6.39 -1.65
CA SER A 69 1.15 -6.94 -2.72
C SER A 69 1.93 -7.02 -4.03
N LEU A 70 2.68 -5.98 -4.36
CA LEU A 70 3.54 -5.97 -5.54
C LEU A 70 4.59 -7.08 -5.47
N LYS A 71 5.26 -7.22 -4.34
CA LYS A 71 6.26 -8.27 -4.16
C LYS A 71 5.66 -9.66 -4.35
N ARG A 72 4.51 -9.93 -3.72
CA ARG A 72 3.82 -11.22 -3.84
C ARG A 72 3.36 -11.50 -5.26
N ALA A 73 3.09 -10.46 -6.03
CA ALA A 73 2.72 -10.59 -7.45
C ALA A 73 3.92 -10.75 -8.38
N GLY A 74 5.14 -10.70 -7.84
CA GLY A 74 6.37 -10.87 -8.61
C GLY A 74 7.13 -9.58 -8.90
N TYR A 75 6.72 -8.45 -8.32
CA TYR A 75 7.32 -7.14 -8.57
C TYR A 75 7.96 -6.57 -7.30
N ASP A 76 9.09 -7.15 -6.91
CA ASP A 76 9.84 -6.65 -5.75
C ASP A 76 10.66 -5.43 -6.14
N LEU A 77 10.14 -4.25 -5.84
CA LEU A 77 10.78 -2.98 -6.21
C LEU A 77 12.05 -2.70 -5.41
N SER A 78 12.28 -3.39 -4.29
CA SER A 78 13.54 -3.24 -3.55
C SER A 78 14.73 -3.87 -4.28
N GLU A 79 14.46 -4.76 -5.23
CA GLU A 79 15.49 -5.43 -6.03
C GLU A 79 15.55 -4.92 -7.47
N ALA A 80 14.74 -3.92 -7.82
CA ALA A 80 14.67 -3.40 -9.18
C ALA A 80 15.88 -2.51 -9.49
N ASP A 81 16.46 -2.66 -10.71
CA ASP A 81 17.60 -1.84 -11.13
C ASP A 81 17.18 -0.71 -12.06
N ASP A 82 16.75 -0.99 -13.27
CA ASP A 82 16.40 0.02 -14.29
C ASP A 82 14.89 0.24 -14.40
N HIS A 83 14.23 0.44 -13.26
CA HIS A 83 12.79 0.61 -13.25
C HIS A 83 12.39 2.04 -13.66
N PRO A 84 11.30 2.22 -14.45
CA PRO A 84 10.83 3.56 -14.84
C PRO A 84 10.53 4.50 -13.67
N ILE A 85 10.18 3.98 -12.49
CA ILE A 85 9.90 4.80 -11.31
C ILE A 85 11.12 5.57 -10.83
N PHE A 86 12.32 5.15 -11.24
CA PHE A 86 13.57 5.79 -10.83
C PHE A 86 13.98 6.95 -11.74
N ARG A 87 13.24 7.19 -12.81
CA ARG A 87 13.52 8.32 -13.72
C ARG A 87 13.39 9.64 -12.99
N GLY A 88 14.38 10.51 -13.15
CA GLY A 88 14.40 11.80 -12.50
C GLY A 88 14.71 11.75 -11.01
N LYS A 89 15.06 10.60 -10.47
CA LYS A 89 15.43 10.44 -9.07
C LYS A 89 16.93 10.37 -8.92
N THR A 90 17.44 10.92 -7.82
CA THR A 90 18.86 10.82 -7.50
C THR A 90 19.20 9.42 -7.01
N LYS A 91 20.48 9.10 -7.04
CA LYS A 91 20.99 7.82 -6.54
C LYS A 91 20.65 7.63 -5.06
N ASP A 92 20.78 8.69 -4.27
CA ASP A 92 20.45 8.65 -2.84
C ASP A 92 18.96 8.41 -2.59
N GLU A 93 18.09 9.09 -3.36
CA GLU A 93 16.64 8.89 -3.28
C GLU A 93 16.27 7.44 -3.59
N ILE A 94 16.88 6.85 -4.60
CA ILE A 94 16.64 5.46 -4.99
C ILE A 94 17.09 4.50 -3.89
N GLU A 95 18.23 4.74 -3.30
CA GLU A 95 18.76 3.91 -2.20
C GLU A 95 17.84 3.95 -0.97
N VAL A 96 17.39 5.14 -0.62
CA VAL A 96 16.42 5.31 0.50
C VAL A 96 15.13 4.56 0.19
N PHE A 97 14.60 4.71 -1.03
CA PHE A 97 13.40 4.00 -1.46
C PHE A 97 13.54 2.49 -1.31
N LYS A 98 14.62 1.93 -1.87
CA LYS A 98 14.86 0.48 -1.80
C LYS A 98 14.99 -0.01 -0.37
N THR A 99 15.68 0.73 0.48
CA THR A 99 15.84 0.39 1.89
C THR A 99 14.49 0.37 2.61
N LEU A 100 13.65 1.37 2.36
CA LEU A 100 12.34 1.46 2.99
C LEU A 100 11.40 0.35 2.51
N VAL A 101 11.39 0.06 1.21
CA VAL A 101 10.57 -1.03 0.66
C VAL A 101 11.01 -2.38 1.22
N LYS A 102 12.31 -2.59 1.32
CA LYS A 102 12.85 -3.82 1.90
C LYS A 102 12.41 -3.98 3.36
N LYS A 103 12.45 -2.90 4.12
CA LYS A 103 11.98 -2.89 5.51
C LYS A 103 10.50 -3.22 5.61
N ILE A 104 9.68 -2.61 4.76
CA ILE A 104 8.24 -2.88 4.68
C ILE A 104 7.99 -4.35 4.39
N ASN A 105 8.68 -4.92 3.41
CA ASN A 105 8.52 -6.31 3.01
C ASN A 105 8.96 -7.31 4.09
N GLY A 106 9.82 -6.89 5.00
CA GLY A 106 10.26 -7.70 6.11
C GLY A 106 9.33 -7.69 7.32
N VAL A 107 8.31 -6.85 7.31
CA VAL A 107 7.37 -6.71 8.42
C VAL A 107 6.06 -7.42 8.05
N ASN A 108 5.61 -8.35 8.90
CA ASN A 108 4.45 -9.19 8.60
C ASN A 108 3.13 -8.68 9.19
N SER A 109 3.12 -7.46 9.71
CA SER A 109 1.93 -6.87 10.33
C SER A 109 1.94 -5.36 10.14
N PRO A 110 0.81 -4.74 9.75
CA PRO A 110 0.75 -3.29 9.61
C PRO A 110 0.92 -2.56 10.95
N GLU A 111 0.58 -3.20 12.06
CA GLU A 111 0.80 -2.63 13.39
C GLU A 111 2.28 -2.39 13.66
N LYS A 112 3.14 -3.31 13.23
CA LYS A 112 4.58 -3.19 13.40
C LYS A 112 5.14 -2.02 12.59
N ILE A 113 4.58 -1.75 11.43
CA ILE A 113 4.96 -0.60 10.62
C ILE A 113 4.68 0.70 11.38
N LEU A 114 3.50 0.81 12.00
CA LEU A 114 3.14 2.00 12.75
C LEU A 114 4.00 2.22 13.99
N LYS A 115 4.56 1.15 14.54
CA LYS A 115 5.44 1.21 15.72
C LYS A 115 6.88 1.54 15.37
N THR A 116 7.26 1.49 14.09
CA THR A 116 8.63 1.85 13.72
C THR A 116 8.77 3.37 13.73
N LYS A 117 9.96 3.85 14.04
CA LYS A 117 10.28 5.28 13.96
C LYS A 117 10.77 5.68 12.57
N GLN A 118 10.68 4.76 11.62
CA GLN A 118 11.13 4.98 10.26
C GLN A 118 10.21 5.97 9.55
N VAL A 119 10.80 6.85 8.77
CA VAL A 119 10.06 7.88 8.04
C VAL A 119 9.68 7.35 6.65
N PHE A 120 8.43 6.97 6.49
CA PHE A 120 7.95 6.37 5.25
C PHE A 120 7.40 7.37 4.23
N TYR A 121 7.26 8.66 4.58
CA TYR A 121 6.77 9.66 3.62
C TYR A 121 7.69 9.77 2.40
N GLN A 122 8.93 9.37 2.52
CA GLN A 122 9.89 9.38 1.41
C GLN A 122 9.51 8.40 0.29
N LEU A 123 8.58 7.49 0.55
CA LEU A 123 8.02 6.60 -0.47
C LEU A 123 6.99 7.30 -1.36
N LYS A 124 6.39 8.37 -0.86
CA LYS A 124 5.28 9.05 -1.55
C LYS A 124 5.56 9.41 -3.01
N PRO A 125 6.73 9.99 -3.36
CA PRO A 125 6.99 10.34 -4.76
C PRO A 125 7.06 9.15 -5.71
N PHE A 126 7.27 7.95 -5.20
CA PHE A 126 7.38 6.74 -6.01
C PHE A 126 6.05 6.00 -6.19
N VAL A 127 5.05 6.31 -5.37
CA VAL A 127 3.78 5.56 -5.36
C VAL A 127 3.01 5.67 -6.67
N PRO A 128 2.81 6.86 -7.25
CA PRO A 128 2.08 6.93 -8.52
C PRO A 128 2.74 6.15 -9.64
N GLY A 129 4.07 6.19 -9.74
CA GLY A 129 4.82 5.44 -10.73
C GLY A 129 4.74 3.93 -10.52
N ALA A 130 4.78 3.48 -9.29
CA ALA A 130 4.66 2.05 -8.97
C ALA A 130 3.29 1.53 -9.37
N ILE A 131 2.24 2.27 -9.07
CA ILE A 131 0.87 1.90 -9.45
C ILE A 131 0.75 1.89 -10.98
N SER A 132 1.18 2.96 -11.65
CA SER A 132 1.09 3.09 -13.09
C SER A 132 1.84 1.97 -13.82
N ALA A 133 3.02 1.59 -13.34
CA ALA A 133 3.86 0.60 -14.01
C ALA A 133 3.34 -0.84 -13.87
N HIS A 134 2.74 -1.19 -12.74
CA HIS A 134 2.40 -2.58 -12.42
C HIS A 134 0.92 -2.86 -12.28
N ILE A 135 0.13 -1.86 -12.01
CA ILE A 135 -1.31 -2.00 -11.74
C ILE A 135 -2.13 -1.32 -12.84
N GLY A 136 -1.60 -0.23 -13.38
CA GLY A 136 -2.27 0.58 -14.40
C GLY A 136 -3.09 1.71 -13.78
N SER A 137 -3.97 2.30 -14.59
CA SER A 137 -4.86 3.36 -14.12
C SER A 137 -5.91 2.78 -13.18
N LEU A 138 -5.98 3.30 -11.97
CA LEU A 138 -7.02 2.94 -11.01
C LEU A 138 -8.03 4.07 -10.91
N GLU A 139 -9.31 3.74 -11.05
CA GLU A 139 -10.38 4.72 -10.89
C GLU A 139 -10.43 5.28 -9.48
N SER A 140 -10.23 4.41 -8.48
CA SER A 140 -10.19 4.82 -7.08
C SER A 140 -9.02 5.73 -6.76
N VAL A 141 -7.87 5.56 -7.44
CA VAL A 141 -6.67 6.36 -7.19
C VAL A 141 -6.84 7.80 -7.64
N SER A 142 -7.58 8.05 -8.72
CA SER A 142 -7.79 9.43 -9.16
C SER A 142 -8.48 10.28 -8.09
N VAL A 143 -9.40 9.70 -7.34
CA VAL A 143 -10.06 10.35 -6.19
C VAL A 143 -9.17 10.32 -4.95
N THR A 144 -8.58 9.16 -4.66
CA THR A 144 -7.72 8.95 -3.51
C THR A 144 -6.47 9.83 -3.55
N LYS A 145 -5.96 10.11 -4.74
CA LYS A 145 -4.77 10.94 -4.94
C LYS A 145 -4.92 12.34 -4.34
N GLU A 146 -6.07 12.94 -4.46
CA GLU A 146 -6.34 14.25 -3.87
C GLU A 146 -6.38 14.19 -2.35
N ILE A 147 -6.80 13.07 -1.79
CA ILE A 147 -7.00 12.89 -0.36
C ILE A 147 -5.70 12.49 0.35
N PHE A 148 -4.92 11.58 -0.25
CA PHE A 148 -3.77 10.96 0.41
C PHE A 148 -2.41 11.36 -0.14
N PHE A 149 -2.33 11.81 -1.39
CA PHE A 149 -1.05 11.99 -2.08
C PHE A 149 -0.76 13.44 -2.50
N ASN A 150 -1.70 14.32 -2.27
CA ASN A 150 -1.47 15.77 -2.45
C ASN A 150 -1.17 16.45 -1.07
#